data_ea1fae306740355c4ca3e298ef726e4f
#
_entry.id   ea1fae306740355c4ca3e298ef726e4f
#
_cell.length_a   1.000
_cell.length_b   1.000
_cell.length_c   1.000
_cell.angle_alpha   90.00
_cell.angle_beta   90.00
_cell.angle_gamma   90.00
#
_symmetry.space_group_name_H-M   'P 1'
#
loop_
_entity.id
_entity.type
_entity.pdbx_description
1 polymer ?
#
loop_
_entity_poly.entity_id
_entity_poly.type
_entity_poly.pdbx_seq_one_letter_code
_entity_poly.pdbx_strand_id
1 'polypeptide(L)'
;KQRLANLEEANAVLEARAQERYEAEKAAYEAKQREREEKTRKPRGRKPKPPEAGPRDKDQYNFTDPDSRIMKNSNNSGFDQHYNVQVAVDQESLLIVAPSLSNHPNDKKEAEPTLDALSPKVGKPKAAALDNGYFSEANIAALEKRCIDPYIATGREPHHKIWRTYFKQLPDQPPEEASPKVKMAYKLQTEIGKAIYRLRKCTVEPVIGIIKEVLGFRQFSLRSLLAASGEWCLVCLAFNLKRMHTLYQAKGLL
;
A
#
# COMPACT_ATOMS: atom_id res chain seq x y z
N LYS A 1 -31.59 20.86 -17.23
CA LYS A 1 -31.37 19.58 -17.96
C LYS A 1 -29.97 19.02 -17.65
N GLN A 2 -28.88 19.78 -17.88
CA GLN A 2 -27.49 19.31 -17.64
C GLN A 2 -27.25 18.83 -16.20
N ARG A 3 -27.73 19.60 -15.20
CA ARG A 3 -27.59 19.25 -13.79
C ARG A 3 -28.28 17.92 -13.43
N LEU A 4 -29.45 17.65 -14.03
CA LEU A 4 -30.16 16.39 -13.81
C LEU A 4 -29.39 15.22 -14.41
N ALA A 5 -28.90 15.35 -15.63
CA ALA A 5 -28.07 14.33 -16.28
C ALA A 5 -26.81 14.00 -15.47
N ASN A 6 -26.12 15.02 -14.93
CA ASN A 6 -24.95 14.81 -14.08
C ASN A 6 -25.29 14.05 -12.77
N LEU A 7 -26.47 14.31 -12.19
CA LEU A 7 -26.94 13.60 -10.99
C LEU A 7 -27.31 12.14 -11.30
N GLU A 8 -27.94 11.89 -12.44
CA GLU A 8 -28.27 10.54 -12.91
C GLU A 8 -27.00 9.72 -13.16
N GLU A 9 -26.01 10.32 -13.83
CA GLU A 9 -24.70 9.70 -14.03
C GLU A 9 -24.00 9.38 -12.69
N ALA A 10 -23.98 10.33 -11.77
CA ALA A 10 -23.40 10.14 -10.45
C ALA A 10 -24.07 9.00 -9.68
N ASN A 11 -25.40 8.93 -9.74
CA ASN A 11 -26.17 7.86 -9.09
C ASN A 11 -25.85 6.50 -9.72
N ALA A 12 -25.81 6.39 -11.04
CA ALA A 12 -25.46 5.15 -11.73
C ALA A 12 -24.06 4.65 -11.35
N VAL A 13 -23.08 5.56 -11.24
CA VAL A 13 -21.72 5.20 -10.80
C VAL A 13 -21.68 4.76 -9.34
N LEU A 14 -22.44 5.41 -8.46
CA LEU A 14 -22.53 5.00 -7.05
C LEU A 14 -23.19 3.63 -6.90
N GLU A 15 -24.23 3.35 -7.66
CA GLU A 15 -24.90 2.04 -7.70
C GLU A 15 -23.95 0.94 -8.21
N ALA A 16 -23.21 1.19 -9.29
CA ALA A 16 -22.23 0.24 -9.82
C ALA A 16 -21.14 -0.09 -8.78
N ARG A 17 -20.59 0.93 -8.12
CA ARG A 17 -19.59 0.75 -7.04
C ARG A 17 -20.16 0.00 -5.84
N ALA A 18 -21.42 0.27 -5.49
CA ALA A 18 -22.10 -0.41 -4.40
C ALA A 18 -22.33 -1.89 -4.74
N GLN A 19 -22.62 -2.21 -6.00
CA GLN A 19 -22.78 -3.58 -6.47
C GLN A 19 -21.47 -4.35 -6.41
N GLU A 20 -20.37 -3.81 -6.93
CA GLU A 20 -19.04 -4.43 -6.82
C GLU A 20 -18.63 -4.69 -5.35
N ARG A 21 -18.87 -3.70 -4.49
CA ARG A 21 -18.61 -3.85 -3.05
C ARG A 21 -19.46 -4.95 -2.44
N TYR A 22 -20.74 -4.99 -2.76
CA TYR A 22 -21.67 -6.01 -2.26
C TYR A 22 -21.24 -7.42 -2.66
N GLU A 23 -20.85 -7.63 -3.91
CA GLU A 23 -20.37 -8.92 -4.41
C GLU A 23 -19.08 -9.37 -3.69
N ALA A 24 -18.13 -8.46 -3.51
CA ALA A 24 -16.90 -8.72 -2.78
C ALA A 24 -17.16 -9.03 -1.29
N GLU A 25 -18.01 -8.25 -0.62
CA GLU A 25 -18.39 -8.44 0.78
C GLU A 25 -19.19 -9.75 0.95
N LYS A 26 -20.05 -10.10 -0.02
CA LYS A 26 -20.83 -11.35 -0.01
C LYS A 26 -19.92 -12.56 -0.13
N ALA A 27 -19.00 -12.56 -1.07
CA ALA A 27 -18.01 -13.63 -1.21
C ALA A 27 -17.17 -13.83 0.06
N ALA A 28 -16.70 -12.72 0.66
CA ALA A 28 -15.95 -12.74 1.92
C ALA A 28 -16.80 -13.22 3.12
N TYR A 29 -18.08 -12.89 3.14
CA TYR A 29 -19.02 -13.32 4.16
C TYR A 29 -19.28 -14.83 4.08
N GLU A 30 -19.55 -15.35 2.87
CA GLU A 30 -19.76 -16.77 2.62
C GLU A 30 -18.52 -17.59 2.97
N ALA A 31 -17.33 -17.12 2.58
CA ALA A 31 -16.07 -17.77 2.93
C ALA A 31 -15.88 -17.87 4.46
N LYS A 32 -16.16 -16.77 5.18
CA LYS A 32 -16.09 -16.78 6.66
C LYS A 32 -17.15 -17.67 7.31
N GLN A 33 -18.33 -17.81 6.71
CA GLN A 33 -19.33 -18.72 7.21
C GLN A 33 -18.89 -20.17 7.05
N ARG A 34 -18.40 -20.56 5.87
CA ARG A 34 -17.86 -21.91 5.61
C ARG A 34 -16.72 -22.25 6.59
N GLU A 35 -15.77 -21.33 6.77
CA GLU A 35 -14.68 -21.52 7.74
C GLU A 35 -15.17 -21.70 9.18
N ARG A 36 -16.28 -21.05 9.55
CA ARG A 36 -16.90 -21.20 10.89
C ARG A 36 -17.64 -22.52 11.07
N GLU A 37 -18.25 -23.05 10.00
CA GLU A 37 -18.96 -24.32 9.99
C GLU A 37 -17.99 -25.50 10.02
N GLU A 38 -16.84 -25.38 9.36
CA GLU A 38 -15.79 -26.40 9.34
C GLU A 38 -15.03 -26.53 10.69
N LYS A 39 -15.02 -25.47 11.51
CA LYS A 39 -14.36 -25.51 12.82
C LYS A 39 -15.18 -26.31 13.83
N THR A 40 -14.63 -27.43 14.29
CA THR A 40 -15.23 -28.38 15.26
C THR A 40 -15.55 -27.78 16.64
N ARG A 41 -14.98 -26.61 16.97
CA ARG A 41 -15.25 -25.87 18.22
C ARG A 41 -16.21 -24.72 17.97
N LYS A 42 -17.18 -24.51 18.91
CA LYS A 42 -18.10 -23.37 18.87
C LYS A 42 -17.31 -22.07 18.63
N PRO A 43 -17.56 -21.37 17.52
CA PRO A 43 -16.81 -20.16 17.17
C PRO A 43 -17.04 -19.09 18.24
N ARG A 44 -15.95 -18.60 18.85
CA ARG A 44 -15.98 -17.48 19.79
C ARG A 44 -16.02 -16.15 19.02
N GLY A 45 -16.83 -15.20 19.46
CA GLY A 45 -16.92 -13.85 18.91
C GLY A 45 -18.25 -13.53 18.24
N ARG A 46 -18.42 -12.24 17.88
CA ARG A 46 -19.63 -11.72 17.24
C ARG A 46 -19.84 -12.37 15.86
N LYS A 47 -21.08 -12.74 15.54
CA LYS A 47 -21.42 -13.21 14.19
C LYS A 47 -21.08 -12.14 13.15
N PRO A 48 -20.49 -12.50 11.99
CA PRO A 48 -20.29 -11.55 10.92
C PRO A 48 -21.63 -10.96 10.48
N LYS A 49 -21.66 -9.65 10.20
CA LYS A 49 -22.85 -9.01 9.66
C LYS A 49 -22.99 -9.39 8.18
N PRO A 50 -24.20 -9.65 7.70
CA PRO A 50 -24.43 -9.85 6.27
C PRO A 50 -24.10 -8.53 5.52
N PRO A 51 -23.66 -8.63 4.25
CA PRO A 51 -23.41 -7.46 3.43
C PRO A 51 -24.72 -6.72 3.12
N GLU A 52 -24.63 -5.40 3.01
CA GLU A 52 -25.75 -4.51 2.68
C GLU A 52 -25.68 -4.15 1.19
N ALA A 53 -26.76 -4.38 0.45
CA ALA A 53 -26.85 -4.02 -0.95
C ALA A 53 -27.13 -2.52 -1.13
N GLY A 54 -26.68 -1.95 -2.26
CA GLY A 54 -26.92 -0.56 -2.64
C GLY A 54 -25.93 0.46 -2.05
N PRO A 55 -26.05 1.73 -2.50
CA PRO A 55 -25.24 2.83 -1.98
C PRO A 55 -25.49 3.07 -0.49
N ARG A 56 -24.45 3.43 0.24
CA ARG A 56 -24.52 3.82 1.65
C ARG A 56 -24.57 5.34 1.77
N ASP A 57 -25.14 5.87 2.85
CA ASP A 57 -25.21 7.32 3.11
C ASP A 57 -23.85 8.04 3.10
N LYS A 58 -22.77 7.27 3.30
CA LYS A 58 -21.39 7.77 3.28
C LYS A 58 -20.73 7.72 1.91
N ASP A 59 -21.37 7.07 0.95
CA ASP A 59 -20.81 6.98 -0.40
C ASP A 59 -20.89 8.34 -1.07
N GLN A 60 -19.80 8.77 -1.69
CA GLN A 60 -19.69 10.10 -2.26
C GLN A 60 -19.18 10.02 -3.70
N TYR A 61 -19.62 10.99 -4.49
CA TYR A 61 -19.21 11.17 -5.88
C TYR A 61 -18.59 12.55 -6.06
N ASN A 62 -17.40 12.60 -6.63
CA ASN A 62 -16.75 13.86 -6.97
C ASN A 62 -17.09 14.22 -8.42
N PHE A 63 -17.91 15.24 -8.63
CA PHE A 63 -18.29 15.72 -9.97
C PHE A 63 -17.13 16.30 -10.77
N THR A 64 -16.06 16.71 -10.09
CA THR A 64 -14.89 17.27 -10.75
C THR A 64 -13.90 16.18 -11.21
N ASP A 65 -13.77 15.12 -10.44
CA ASP A 65 -12.92 13.97 -10.71
C ASP A 65 -13.55 12.68 -10.17
N PRO A 66 -14.38 12.00 -10.98
CA PRO A 66 -15.11 10.80 -10.57
C PRO A 66 -14.23 9.64 -10.09
N ASP A 67 -12.96 9.59 -10.51
CA ASP A 67 -12.04 8.53 -10.14
C ASP A 67 -11.39 8.75 -8.78
N SER A 68 -11.30 9.98 -8.30
CA SER A 68 -10.75 10.28 -6.99
C SER A 68 -11.62 9.71 -5.85
N ARG A 69 -11.01 9.48 -4.70
CA ARG A 69 -11.70 8.94 -3.51
C ARG A 69 -11.38 9.77 -2.29
N ILE A 70 -12.35 9.83 -1.38
CA ILE A 70 -12.13 10.43 -0.07
C ILE A 70 -11.20 9.54 0.73
N MET A 71 -10.07 10.12 1.14
CA MET A 71 -9.08 9.48 2.00
C MET A 71 -8.72 10.40 3.15
N LYS A 72 -8.30 9.80 4.26
CA LYS A 72 -7.84 10.54 5.43
C LYS A 72 -6.47 11.16 5.16
N ASN A 73 -6.33 12.44 5.48
CA ASN A 73 -5.05 13.14 5.38
C ASN A 73 -4.02 12.58 6.35
N SER A 74 -2.75 12.49 5.91
CA SER A 74 -1.66 11.96 6.72
C SER A 74 -1.39 12.78 8.00
N ASN A 75 -1.69 14.08 7.97
CA ASN A 75 -1.53 15.00 9.10
C ASN A 75 -2.74 15.07 10.04
N ASN A 76 -3.73 14.17 9.89
CA ASN A 76 -5.00 14.16 10.62
C ASN A 76 -5.88 15.43 10.46
N SER A 77 -5.63 16.27 9.45
CA SER A 77 -6.38 17.51 9.20
C SER A 77 -7.76 17.29 8.56
N GLY A 78 -8.24 16.05 8.46
CA GLY A 78 -9.55 15.75 7.88
C GLY A 78 -9.47 14.72 6.75
N PHE A 79 -10.42 14.83 5.82
CA PHE A 79 -10.58 13.96 4.67
C PHE A 79 -10.69 14.82 3.42
N ASP A 80 -9.93 14.48 2.39
CA ASP A 80 -9.96 15.14 1.09
C ASP A 80 -10.03 14.12 -0.04
N GLN A 81 -10.24 14.60 -1.27
CA GLN A 81 -10.21 13.78 -2.48
C GLN A 81 -8.75 13.49 -2.87
N HIS A 82 -8.40 12.22 -2.92
CA HIS A 82 -7.04 11.77 -3.16
C HIS A 82 -6.96 10.62 -4.13
N TYR A 83 -5.74 10.44 -4.63
CA TYR A 83 -5.22 9.19 -5.17
C TYR A 83 -4.16 8.64 -4.23
N ASN A 84 -4.00 7.32 -4.22
CA ASN A 84 -2.98 6.63 -3.44
C ASN A 84 -1.77 6.36 -4.34
N VAL A 85 -0.68 7.09 -4.08
CA VAL A 85 0.59 6.94 -4.82
C VAL A 85 1.44 5.86 -4.18
N GLN A 86 2.01 4.99 -5.00
CA GLN A 86 2.91 3.94 -4.60
C GLN A 86 4.24 4.05 -5.34
N VAL A 87 5.33 3.72 -4.68
CA VAL A 87 6.66 3.64 -5.28
C VAL A 87 7.44 2.45 -4.71
N ALA A 88 8.06 1.69 -5.58
CA ALA A 88 9.16 0.81 -5.20
C ALA A 88 10.48 1.54 -5.47
N VAL A 89 11.34 1.58 -4.46
CA VAL A 89 12.62 2.31 -4.50
C VAL A 89 13.75 1.33 -4.26
N ASP A 90 14.76 1.35 -5.11
CA ASP A 90 15.99 0.59 -4.90
C ASP A 90 16.81 1.17 -3.75
N GLN A 91 17.25 0.31 -2.84
CA GLN A 91 17.91 0.74 -1.60
C GLN A 91 19.30 1.35 -1.82
N GLU A 92 20.02 0.91 -2.83
CA GLU A 92 21.39 1.37 -3.06
C GLU A 92 21.42 2.67 -3.85
N SER A 93 20.69 2.71 -4.95
CA SER A 93 20.68 3.87 -5.85
C SER A 93 19.68 4.95 -5.44
N LEU A 94 18.66 4.63 -4.66
CA LEU A 94 17.48 5.46 -4.36
C LEU A 94 16.68 5.81 -5.63
N LEU A 95 16.80 5.03 -6.70
CA LEU A 95 15.97 5.18 -7.90
C LEU A 95 14.60 4.56 -7.70
N ILE A 96 13.57 5.22 -8.20
CA ILE A 96 12.22 4.65 -8.27
C ILE A 96 12.20 3.64 -9.40
N VAL A 97 11.99 2.37 -9.06
CA VAL A 97 12.00 1.25 -10.01
C VAL A 97 10.60 0.84 -10.46
N ALA A 98 9.58 1.16 -9.67
CA ALA A 98 8.18 0.97 -10.05
C ALA A 98 7.30 2.06 -9.42
N PRO A 99 6.73 2.97 -10.21
CA PRO A 99 5.66 3.85 -9.79
C PRO A 99 4.31 3.16 -10.03
N SER A 100 3.35 3.31 -9.13
CA SER A 100 1.95 2.99 -9.38
C SER A 100 1.02 3.97 -8.70
N LEU A 101 -0.22 4.03 -9.17
CA LEU A 101 -1.27 4.92 -8.67
C LEU A 101 -2.57 4.15 -8.58
N SER A 102 -3.26 4.30 -7.46
CA SER A 102 -4.59 3.74 -7.30
C SER A 102 -5.55 4.74 -6.64
N ASN A 103 -6.81 4.40 -6.64
CA ASN A 103 -7.84 5.10 -5.88
C ASN A 103 -8.34 4.31 -4.67
N HIS A 104 -7.60 3.28 -4.26
CA HIS A 104 -7.91 2.52 -3.05
C HIS A 104 -7.40 3.27 -1.82
N PRO A 105 -8.22 3.40 -0.76
CA PRO A 105 -7.84 4.16 0.43
C PRO A 105 -6.88 3.45 1.37
N ASN A 106 -6.48 2.21 1.07
CA ASN A 106 -5.52 1.45 1.87
C ASN A 106 -4.55 0.64 1.00
N ASP A 107 -3.37 0.39 1.55
CA ASP A 107 -2.23 -0.20 0.81
C ASP A 107 -2.27 -1.73 0.71
N LYS A 108 -3.25 -2.40 1.33
CA LYS A 108 -3.29 -3.87 1.39
C LYS A 108 -3.34 -4.56 0.03
N LYS A 109 -3.90 -3.89 -0.97
CA LYS A 109 -4.02 -4.41 -2.33
C LYS A 109 -2.98 -3.83 -3.30
N GLU A 110 -2.12 -2.94 -2.81
CA GLU A 110 -1.23 -2.16 -3.68
C GLU A 110 0.15 -2.80 -3.89
N ALA A 111 0.52 -3.80 -3.07
CA ALA A 111 1.82 -4.47 -3.21
C ALA A 111 1.94 -5.17 -4.57
N GLU A 112 0.94 -5.93 -4.97
CA GLU A 112 0.96 -6.72 -6.20
C GLU A 112 0.97 -5.85 -7.47
N PRO A 113 0.08 -4.84 -7.63
CA PRO A 113 0.17 -3.90 -8.75
C PRO A 113 1.49 -3.13 -8.84
N THR A 114 2.08 -2.77 -7.69
CA THR A 114 3.39 -2.10 -7.67
C THR A 114 4.51 -3.04 -8.12
N LEU A 115 4.46 -4.32 -7.73
CA LEU A 115 5.42 -5.32 -8.20
C LEU A 115 5.26 -5.62 -9.70
N ASP A 116 4.04 -5.59 -10.23
CA ASP A 116 3.76 -5.80 -11.65
C ASP A 116 4.24 -4.63 -12.52
N ALA A 117 4.34 -3.43 -11.93
CA ALA A 117 4.93 -2.26 -12.57
C ALA A 117 6.47 -2.30 -12.65
N LEU A 118 7.14 -3.28 -12.00
CA LEU A 118 8.58 -3.46 -12.12
C LEU A 118 8.99 -3.83 -13.55
N SER A 119 9.84 -3.01 -14.14
CA SER A 119 10.39 -3.33 -15.47
C SER A 119 11.34 -4.54 -15.37
N PRO A 120 11.23 -5.54 -16.27
CA PRO A 120 12.19 -6.63 -16.32
C PRO A 120 13.65 -6.18 -16.50
N LYS A 121 13.86 -4.98 -17.05
CA LYS A 121 15.19 -4.41 -17.28
C LYS A 121 15.93 -4.03 -16.00
N VAL A 122 15.23 -3.75 -14.92
CA VAL A 122 15.86 -3.41 -13.63
C VAL A 122 16.24 -4.65 -12.80
N GLY A 123 15.93 -5.83 -13.32
CA GLY A 123 16.20 -7.08 -12.63
C GLY A 123 15.13 -7.45 -11.59
N LYS A 124 15.36 -8.54 -10.88
CA LYS A 124 14.45 -9.06 -9.86
C LYS A 124 14.95 -8.72 -8.47
N PRO A 125 14.14 -8.07 -7.63
CA PRO A 125 14.52 -7.80 -6.25
C PRO A 125 14.65 -9.12 -5.46
N LYS A 126 15.66 -9.22 -4.58
CA LYS A 126 15.85 -10.38 -3.69
C LYS A 126 14.97 -10.29 -2.46
N ALA A 127 14.74 -9.09 -1.97
CA ALA A 127 13.95 -8.81 -0.77
C ALA A 127 13.13 -7.54 -0.97
N ALA A 128 12.02 -7.43 -0.25
CA ALA A 128 11.18 -6.23 -0.24
C ALA A 128 10.78 -5.85 1.20
N ALA A 129 11.05 -4.61 1.58
CA ALA A 129 10.67 -4.03 2.86
C ALA A 129 9.43 -3.14 2.69
N LEU A 130 8.30 -3.54 3.30
CA LEU A 130 7.01 -2.85 3.18
C LEU A 130 6.51 -2.36 4.54
N ASP A 131 5.68 -1.33 4.51
CA ASP A 131 5.05 -0.78 5.72
C ASP A 131 3.93 -1.69 6.25
N ASN A 132 3.49 -1.41 7.46
CA ASN A 132 2.38 -2.10 8.11
C ASN A 132 1.06 -2.05 7.31
N GLY A 133 0.84 -1.00 6.51
CA GLY A 133 -0.32 -0.87 5.63
C GLY A 133 -0.47 -2.02 4.63
N TYR A 134 0.65 -2.60 4.21
CA TYR A 134 0.69 -3.72 3.26
C TYR A 134 0.56 -5.10 3.91
N PHE A 135 0.50 -5.18 5.23
CA PHE A 135 0.49 -6.49 5.89
C PHE A 135 -0.79 -7.27 5.59
N SER A 136 -0.65 -8.33 4.81
CA SER A 136 -1.66 -9.35 4.54
C SER A 136 -0.99 -10.67 4.20
N GLU A 137 -1.66 -11.79 4.47
CA GLU A 137 -1.15 -13.12 4.09
C GLU A 137 -1.06 -13.25 2.57
N ALA A 138 -1.99 -12.64 1.83
CA ALA A 138 -1.97 -12.60 0.38
C ALA A 138 -0.71 -11.90 -0.17
N ASN A 139 -0.31 -10.76 0.40
CA ASN A 139 0.90 -10.05 -0.02
C ASN A 139 2.18 -10.83 0.30
N ILE A 140 2.22 -11.53 1.45
CA ILE A 140 3.33 -12.42 1.78
C ILE A 140 3.45 -13.51 0.72
N ALA A 141 2.35 -14.23 0.44
CA ALA A 141 2.32 -15.30 -0.55
C ALA A 141 2.65 -14.79 -1.97
N ALA A 142 2.19 -13.59 -2.36
CA ALA A 142 2.47 -12.99 -3.66
C ALA A 142 3.96 -12.66 -3.84
N LEU A 143 4.64 -12.18 -2.79
CA LEU A 143 6.07 -11.93 -2.79
C LEU A 143 6.87 -13.24 -2.86
N GLU A 144 6.54 -14.21 -2.01
CA GLU A 144 7.18 -15.52 -1.97
C GLU A 144 7.03 -16.27 -3.31
N LYS A 145 5.85 -16.24 -3.91
CA LYS A 145 5.59 -16.81 -5.26
C LYS A 145 6.51 -16.20 -6.32
N ARG A 146 6.85 -14.93 -6.18
CA ARG A 146 7.82 -14.23 -7.05
C ARG A 146 9.28 -14.46 -6.62
N CYS A 147 9.53 -15.28 -5.58
CA CYS A 147 10.84 -15.51 -4.94
C CYS A 147 11.47 -14.20 -4.45
N ILE A 148 10.66 -13.30 -3.90
CA ILE A 148 11.07 -12.06 -3.24
C ILE A 148 10.86 -12.27 -1.75
N ASP A 149 11.93 -12.11 -0.95
CA ASP A 149 11.88 -12.31 0.48
C ASP A 149 11.15 -11.15 1.18
N PRO A 150 9.94 -11.36 1.80
CA PRO A 150 9.14 -10.29 2.36
C PRO A 150 9.62 -9.86 3.75
N TYR A 151 9.68 -8.55 4.00
CA TYR A 151 9.90 -7.91 5.30
C TYR A 151 8.80 -6.87 5.53
N ILE A 152 7.66 -7.29 6.07
CA ILE A 152 6.46 -6.46 6.22
C ILE A 152 6.20 -6.20 7.71
N ALA A 153 6.06 -4.93 8.11
CA ALA A 153 5.74 -4.62 9.51
C ALA A 153 4.41 -5.23 9.93
N THR A 154 4.39 -5.87 11.10
CA THR A 154 3.21 -6.54 11.66
C THR A 154 2.38 -5.67 12.60
N GLY A 155 2.81 -4.43 12.83
CA GLY A 155 2.18 -3.46 13.70
C GLY A 155 2.90 -2.12 13.68
N ARG A 156 2.29 -1.10 14.28
CA ARG A 156 2.93 0.21 14.43
C ARG A 156 4.06 0.12 15.45
N GLU A 157 5.25 0.55 15.07
CA GLU A 157 6.34 0.74 16.02
C GLU A 157 6.03 1.94 16.92
N PRO A 158 6.23 1.84 18.25
CA PRO A 158 6.14 3.00 19.11
C PRO A 158 7.21 4.02 18.72
N HIS A 159 6.85 5.31 18.63
CA HIS A 159 7.78 6.40 18.30
C HIS A 159 8.93 6.51 19.33
N HIS A 160 8.64 6.19 20.58
CA HIS A 160 9.63 6.15 21.67
C HIS A 160 9.73 4.73 22.20
N LYS A 161 10.81 4.04 21.86
CA LYS A 161 11.10 2.73 22.45
C LYS A 161 11.63 2.95 23.88
N ILE A 162 11.01 2.27 24.84
CA ILE A 162 11.54 2.23 26.21
C ILE A 162 12.93 1.60 26.17
N TRP A 163 13.90 2.18 26.87
CA TRP A 163 15.30 1.71 26.86
C TRP A 163 15.45 0.20 27.09
N ARG A 164 14.59 -0.42 27.91
CA ARG A 164 14.56 -1.88 28.15
C ARG A 164 14.32 -2.71 26.90
N THR A 165 13.68 -2.15 25.83
CA THR A 165 13.44 -2.89 24.58
C THR A 165 14.70 -3.08 23.77
N TYR A 166 15.74 -2.28 24.00
CA TYR A 166 17.04 -2.42 23.33
C TYR A 166 17.84 -3.62 23.85
N PHE A 167 17.53 -4.09 25.06
CA PHE A 167 18.22 -5.21 25.72
C PHE A 167 17.40 -6.50 25.72
N LYS A 168 16.25 -6.52 25.05
CA LYS A 168 15.49 -7.77 24.89
C LYS A 168 16.25 -8.71 23.98
N GLN A 169 16.50 -9.90 24.48
CA GLN A 169 17.03 -11.00 23.66
C GLN A 169 15.99 -11.39 22.60
N LEU A 170 16.49 -11.91 21.49
CA LEU A 170 15.63 -12.48 20.46
C LEU A 170 14.86 -13.65 21.09
N PRO A 171 13.53 -13.72 20.95
CA PRO A 171 12.77 -14.87 21.42
C PRO A 171 13.16 -16.14 20.63
N ASP A 172 12.82 -17.30 21.16
CA ASP A 172 13.01 -18.57 20.46
C ASP A 172 12.29 -18.57 19.13
N GLN A 173 12.83 -19.34 18.18
CA GLN A 173 12.22 -19.45 16.85
C GLN A 173 10.79 -19.97 16.96
N PRO A 174 9.82 -19.31 16.35
CA PRO A 174 8.42 -19.75 16.39
C PRO A 174 8.28 -21.12 15.70
N PRO A 175 7.36 -21.98 16.19
CA PRO A 175 7.10 -23.28 15.58
C PRO A 175 6.60 -23.11 14.13
N GLU A 176 6.77 -24.16 13.32
CA GLU A 176 6.37 -24.13 11.90
C GLU A 176 4.88 -23.84 11.69
N GLU A 177 4.04 -24.26 12.63
CA GLU A 177 2.59 -24.02 12.62
C GLU A 177 2.18 -22.61 13.07
N ALA A 178 3.15 -21.77 13.50
CA ALA A 178 2.85 -20.41 13.93
C ALA A 178 2.25 -19.56 12.80
N SER A 179 1.34 -18.67 13.17
CA SER A 179 0.68 -17.79 12.19
C SER A 179 1.70 -16.94 11.39
N PRO A 180 1.42 -16.61 10.13
CA PRO A 180 2.29 -15.79 9.29
C PRO A 180 2.70 -14.47 9.95
N LYS A 181 1.80 -13.90 10.76
CA LYS A 181 2.09 -12.68 11.53
C LYS A 181 3.19 -12.90 12.58
N VAL A 182 3.16 -14.03 13.29
CA VAL A 182 4.17 -14.35 14.31
C VAL A 182 5.52 -14.62 13.66
N LYS A 183 5.54 -15.39 12.57
CA LYS A 183 6.75 -15.66 11.79
C LYS A 183 7.38 -14.37 11.26
N MET A 184 6.57 -13.48 10.70
CA MET A 184 7.04 -12.19 10.18
C MET A 184 7.56 -11.29 11.30
N ALA A 185 6.86 -11.23 12.45
CA ALA A 185 7.30 -10.46 13.61
C ALA A 185 8.65 -10.97 14.15
N TYR A 186 8.85 -12.29 14.20
CA TYR A 186 10.15 -12.88 14.56
C TYR A 186 11.22 -12.52 13.53
N LYS A 187 10.95 -12.72 12.23
CA LYS A 187 11.88 -12.41 11.15
C LYS A 187 12.39 -10.96 11.19
N LEU A 188 11.50 -10.00 11.47
CA LEU A 188 11.88 -8.60 11.63
C LEU A 188 12.75 -8.32 12.87
N GLN A 189 12.79 -9.22 13.85
CA GLN A 189 13.64 -9.08 15.03
C GLN A 189 15.02 -9.73 14.88
N THR A 190 15.23 -10.55 13.85
CA THR A 190 16.56 -11.08 13.53
C THR A 190 17.51 -9.94 13.12
N GLU A 191 18.81 -10.16 13.21
CA GLU A 191 19.80 -9.15 12.79
C GLU A 191 19.66 -8.77 11.31
N ILE A 192 19.43 -9.74 10.45
CA ILE A 192 19.18 -9.52 9.01
C ILE A 192 17.88 -8.73 8.82
N GLY A 193 16.81 -9.14 9.50
CA GLY A 193 15.51 -8.47 9.40
C GLY A 193 15.55 -7.02 9.86
N LYS A 194 16.24 -6.74 10.97
CA LYS A 194 16.48 -5.38 11.47
C LYS A 194 17.27 -4.55 10.47
N ALA A 195 18.35 -5.11 9.90
CA ALA A 195 19.20 -4.42 8.94
C ALA A 195 18.40 -4.01 7.70
N ILE A 196 17.66 -4.95 7.07
CA ILE A 196 16.86 -4.70 5.87
C ILE A 196 15.71 -3.73 6.17
N TYR A 197 14.94 -3.97 7.24
CA TYR A 197 13.76 -3.16 7.54
C TYR A 197 14.11 -1.74 7.97
N ARG A 198 15.24 -1.53 8.66
CA ARG A 198 15.75 -0.21 9.05
C ARG A 198 15.98 0.69 7.83
N LEU A 199 16.50 0.12 6.73
CA LEU A 199 16.79 0.86 5.50
C LEU A 199 15.52 1.43 4.83
N ARG A 200 14.34 0.87 5.09
CA ARG A 200 13.06 1.37 4.54
C ARG A 200 12.86 2.87 4.79
N LYS A 201 13.11 3.33 6.03
CA LYS A 201 12.94 4.74 6.40
C LYS A 201 13.95 5.65 5.69
N CYS A 202 15.12 5.12 5.38
CA CYS A 202 16.18 5.87 4.69
C CYS A 202 16.06 5.79 3.15
N THR A 203 15.09 5.05 2.62
CA THR A 203 14.86 4.89 1.18
C THR A 203 13.63 5.64 0.70
N VAL A 204 12.45 5.19 1.07
CA VAL A 204 11.18 5.70 0.51
C VAL A 204 10.86 7.10 1.06
N GLU A 205 11.04 7.32 2.36
CA GLU A 205 10.70 8.60 2.99
C GLU A 205 11.49 9.78 2.41
N PRO A 206 12.83 9.70 2.22
CA PRO A 206 13.60 10.75 1.55
C PRO A 206 13.19 10.98 0.09
N VAL A 207 12.89 9.92 -0.66
CA VAL A 207 12.45 10.03 -2.05
C VAL A 207 11.15 10.81 -2.16
N ILE A 208 10.14 10.46 -1.37
CA ILE A 208 8.87 11.19 -1.31
C ILE A 208 9.07 12.61 -0.79
N GLY A 209 9.96 12.81 0.20
CA GLY A 209 10.32 14.13 0.70
C GLY A 209 10.92 15.02 -0.39
N ILE A 210 11.84 14.52 -1.20
CA ILE A 210 12.44 15.26 -2.33
C ILE A 210 11.37 15.59 -3.39
N ILE A 211 10.48 14.67 -3.72
CA ILE A 211 9.40 14.92 -4.67
C ILE A 211 8.50 16.06 -4.17
N LYS A 212 8.13 16.07 -2.90
CA LYS A 212 7.23 17.08 -2.33
C LYS A 212 7.91 18.43 -2.11
N GLU A 213 9.13 18.44 -1.56
CA GLU A 213 9.78 19.67 -1.09
C GLU A 213 10.74 20.27 -2.12
N VAL A 214 11.45 19.45 -2.89
CA VAL A 214 12.45 19.91 -3.85
C VAL A 214 11.86 20.05 -5.25
N LEU A 215 11.06 19.05 -5.69
CA LEU A 215 10.39 19.13 -6.99
C LEU A 215 9.05 19.87 -6.90
N GLY A 216 8.55 20.17 -5.70
CA GLY A 216 7.34 20.95 -5.48
C GLY A 216 6.04 20.21 -5.81
N PHE A 217 6.09 18.91 -6.08
CA PHE A 217 4.91 18.13 -6.43
C PHE A 217 4.15 17.73 -5.17
N ARG A 218 3.11 18.49 -4.84
CA ARG A 218 2.28 18.28 -3.65
C ARG A 218 0.85 17.85 -3.96
N GLN A 219 0.39 18.06 -5.19
CA GLN A 219 -0.96 17.74 -5.64
C GLN A 219 -0.97 17.42 -7.14
N PHE A 220 -1.90 16.62 -7.57
CA PHE A 220 -2.15 16.35 -8.98
C PHE A 220 -2.79 17.55 -9.66
N SER A 221 -2.36 17.85 -10.86
CA SER A 221 -2.94 18.88 -11.75
C SER A 221 -3.96 18.26 -12.71
N LEU A 222 -3.71 17.01 -13.11
CA LEU A 222 -4.59 16.26 -14.01
C LEU A 222 -5.67 15.51 -13.23
N ARG A 223 -6.76 15.23 -13.90
CA ARG A 223 -7.94 14.52 -13.38
C ARG A 223 -8.09 13.21 -14.12
N SER A 224 -8.85 12.29 -13.58
CA SER A 224 -8.97 10.87 -13.89
C SER A 224 -7.77 10.04 -13.45
N LEU A 225 -8.02 8.79 -13.11
CA LEU A 225 -6.98 7.87 -12.66
C LEU A 225 -5.89 7.66 -13.71
N LEU A 226 -6.28 7.59 -15.00
CA LEU A 226 -5.33 7.39 -16.10
C LEU A 226 -4.41 8.60 -16.28
N ALA A 227 -4.96 9.82 -16.30
CA ALA A 227 -4.17 11.03 -16.51
C ALA A 227 -3.29 11.33 -15.28
N ALA A 228 -3.82 11.16 -14.06
CA ALA A 228 -3.06 11.29 -12.82
C ALA A 228 -1.94 10.24 -12.73
N SER A 229 -2.15 9.01 -13.23
CA SER A 229 -1.10 8.00 -13.30
C SER A 229 0.02 8.40 -14.26
N GLY A 230 -0.31 8.98 -15.42
CA GLY A 230 0.68 9.53 -16.34
C GLY A 230 1.48 10.68 -15.72
N GLU A 231 0.82 11.60 -15.02
CA GLU A 231 1.46 12.70 -14.29
C GLU A 231 2.41 12.15 -13.20
N TRP A 232 1.99 11.13 -12.45
CA TRP A 232 2.83 10.48 -11.46
C TRP A 232 4.08 9.83 -12.07
N CYS A 233 3.94 9.14 -13.21
CA CYS A 233 5.06 8.57 -13.93
C CYS A 233 6.07 9.65 -14.38
N LEU A 234 5.60 10.80 -14.86
CA LEU A 234 6.47 11.93 -15.24
C LEU A 234 7.21 12.51 -14.03
N VAL A 235 6.56 12.65 -12.89
CA VAL A 235 7.19 13.08 -11.63
C VAL A 235 8.27 12.12 -11.18
N CYS A 236 8.01 10.83 -11.22
CA CYS A 236 8.97 9.78 -10.89
C CYS A 236 10.15 9.77 -11.87
N LEU A 237 9.92 10.00 -13.16
CA LEU A 237 10.96 10.14 -14.18
C LEU A 237 11.85 11.36 -13.89
N ALA A 238 11.26 12.52 -13.60
CA ALA A 238 12.00 13.72 -13.26
C ALA A 238 12.89 13.54 -12.02
N PHE A 239 12.35 12.87 -10.98
CA PHE A 239 13.13 12.47 -9.81
C PHE A 239 14.30 11.57 -10.19
N ASN A 240 14.05 10.51 -10.98
CA ASN A 240 15.08 9.56 -11.38
C ASN A 240 16.18 10.23 -12.20
N LEU A 241 15.84 11.10 -13.15
CA LEU A 241 16.84 11.84 -13.94
C LEU A 241 17.75 12.69 -13.04
N LYS A 242 17.16 13.42 -12.10
CA LYS A 242 17.92 14.20 -11.11
C LYS A 242 18.81 13.31 -10.25
N ARG A 243 18.30 12.19 -9.79
CA ARG A 243 19.05 11.22 -8.96
C ARG A 243 20.20 10.59 -9.74
N MET A 244 19.96 10.17 -10.98
CA MET A 244 20.98 9.62 -11.87
C MET A 244 22.11 10.61 -12.10
N HIS A 245 21.79 11.89 -12.41
CA HIS A 245 22.79 12.93 -12.55
C HIS A 245 23.69 13.03 -11.30
N THR A 246 23.09 13.06 -10.10
CA THR A 246 23.84 13.09 -8.84
C THR A 246 24.74 11.86 -8.67
N LEU A 247 24.27 10.66 -9.04
CA LEU A 247 25.05 9.44 -8.96
C LEU A 247 26.23 9.43 -9.95
N TYR A 248 26.04 9.95 -11.15
CA TYR A 248 27.12 10.08 -12.16
C TYR A 248 28.19 11.06 -11.70
N GLN A 249 27.79 12.22 -11.17
CA GLN A 249 28.74 13.20 -10.59
C GLN A 249 29.55 12.58 -9.43
N ALA A 250 28.89 11.85 -8.51
CA ALA A 250 29.57 11.22 -7.39
C ALA A 250 30.59 10.16 -7.81
N LYS A 251 30.41 9.57 -8.99
CA LYS A 251 31.35 8.58 -9.58
C LYS A 251 32.41 9.22 -10.47
N GLY A 252 32.42 10.54 -10.64
CA GLY A 252 33.36 11.22 -11.52
C GLY A 252 33.16 10.89 -13.01
N LEU A 253 31.93 10.56 -13.41
CA LEU A 253 31.56 10.20 -14.78
C LEU A 253 30.95 11.37 -15.58
N LEU A 254 30.85 12.56 -14.95
CA LEU A 254 30.42 13.84 -15.54
C LEU A 254 31.41 14.92 -15.20
#